data_43baed5d1be0f739307a1937e3807d75
#
_entry.id   43baed5d1be0f739307a1937e3807d75
#
_cell.length_a   1.000
_cell.length_b   1.000
_cell.length_c   1.000
_cell.angle_alpha   90.00
_cell.angle_beta   90.00
_cell.angle_gamma   90.00
#
_symmetry.space_group_name_H-M   'P 1'
#
loop_
_entity.id
_entity.type
_entity.pdbx_description
1 polymer ?
#
loop_
_entity_poly.entity_id
_entity_poly.type
_entity_poly.pdbx_seq_one_letter_code
_entity_poly.pdbx_strand_id
1 'polypeptide(L)'
;MGRKILFITTDQQRFDSLGVNGNKFCRTPNIDALAKNGINFTRAYNQNTVCMPARSTMLTGQYVRTHGVFANGVPLPEDAPSLPRFLKEKAGY
;
A
#
# COMPACT_ATOMS: atom_id res chain seq x y z
N MET A 1 -21.90 -3.46 13.34
CA MET A 1 -21.39 -2.60 12.23
C MET A 1 -19.86 -2.66 12.27
N GLY A 2 -19.23 -3.14 11.23
CA GLY A 2 -17.77 -3.26 11.15
C GLY A 2 -17.08 -1.89 11.08
N ARG A 3 -15.74 -1.87 11.37
CA ARG A 3 -14.92 -0.66 11.20
C ARG A 3 -14.80 -0.34 9.70
N LYS A 4 -14.90 0.92 9.34
CA LYS A 4 -14.63 1.38 7.98
C LYS A 4 -13.12 1.41 7.74
N ILE A 5 -12.67 0.93 6.60
CA ILE A 5 -11.26 0.90 6.21
C ILE A 5 -11.10 1.76 4.96
N LEU A 6 -10.22 2.76 5.03
CA LEU A 6 -9.78 3.54 3.88
C LEU A 6 -8.30 3.24 3.64
N PHE A 7 -8.01 2.57 2.52
CA PHE A 7 -6.65 2.25 2.11
C PHE A 7 -6.22 3.20 0.98
N ILE A 8 -5.25 4.06 1.25
CA ILE A 8 -4.75 5.05 0.31
C ILE A 8 -3.32 4.69 -0.09
N THR A 9 -3.06 4.63 -1.39
CA THR A 9 -1.71 4.44 -1.94
C THR A 9 -1.32 5.66 -2.77
N THR A 10 -0.09 6.09 -2.65
CA THR A 10 0.50 7.11 -3.51
C THR A 10 1.31 6.46 -4.63
N ASP A 11 1.59 7.21 -5.69
CA ASP A 11 2.46 6.76 -6.78
C ASP A 11 3.82 7.45 -6.69
N GLN A 12 4.89 6.67 -6.80
CA GLN A 12 6.29 7.13 -6.79
C GLN A 12 6.68 8.08 -5.64
N GLN A 13 5.96 8.05 -4.53
CA GLN A 13 6.26 8.89 -3.39
C GLN A 13 7.48 8.38 -2.64
N ARG A 14 8.52 9.22 -2.52
CA ARG A 14 9.69 8.91 -1.70
C ARG A 14 9.36 9.10 -0.22
N PHE A 15 9.98 8.30 0.63
CA PHE A 15 9.88 8.39 2.09
C PHE A 15 10.23 9.79 2.60
N ASP A 16 11.31 10.37 2.07
CA ASP A 16 11.85 11.66 2.48
C ASP A 16 11.15 12.88 1.84
N SER A 17 10.06 12.67 1.10
CA SER A 17 9.23 13.76 0.56
C SER A 17 8.20 14.30 1.55
N LEU A 18 8.03 13.65 2.71
CA LEU A 18 7.06 14.03 3.73
C LEU A 18 7.70 14.87 4.84
N GLY A 19 6.98 15.90 5.31
CA GLY A 19 7.40 16.74 6.42
C GLY A 19 7.67 15.93 7.69
N VAL A 20 6.77 15.01 8.03
CA VAL A 20 6.91 14.11 9.19
C VAL A 20 8.17 13.25 9.15
N ASN A 21 8.72 12.99 7.97
CA ASN A 21 9.96 12.24 7.76
C ASN A 21 11.19 13.13 7.59
N GLY A 22 11.07 14.44 7.91
CA GLY A 22 12.19 15.38 7.93
C GLY A 22 12.35 16.25 6.68
N ASN A 23 11.43 16.20 5.72
CA ASN A 23 11.49 17.08 4.57
C ASN A 23 11.25 18.54 4.98
N LYS A 24 12.18 19.43 4.61
CA LYS A 24 12.10 20.86 4.93
C LYS A 24 11.52 21.72 3.79
N PHE A 25 11.38 21.15 2.59
CA PHE A 25 10.94 21.86 1.39
C PHE A 25 9.48 21.54 1.04
N CYS A 26 9.10 20.26 1.10
CA CYS A 26 7.73 19.85 0.85
C CYS A 26 6.84 20.09 2.07
N ARG A 27 5.70 20.70 1.84
CA ARG A 27 4.69 20.94 2.89
C ARG A 27 3.60 19.89 2.79
N THR A 28 3.51 19.01 3.78
CA THR A 28 2.55 17.89 3.82
C THR A 28 1.71 17.89 5.10
N PRO A 29 1.04 19.02 5.45
CA PRO A 29 0.44 19.19 6.77
C PRO A 29 -0.64 18.15 7.09
N ASN A 30 -1.41 17.71 6.11
CA ASN A 30 -2.48 16.72 6.32
C ASN A 30 -1.91 15.32 6.57
N ILE A 31 -0.88 14.91 5.83
CA ILE A 31 -0.20 13.62 6.05
C ILE A 31 0.55 13.64 7.38
N ASP A 32 1.21 14.75 7.69
CA ASP A 32 1.91 14.95 8.96
C ASP A 32 0.94 14.86 10.14
N ALA A 33 -0.27 15.42 10.00
CA ALA A 33 -1.33 15.31 11.01
C ALA A 33 -1.83 13.86 11.19
N LEU A 34 -1.98 13.10 10.10
CA LEU A 34 -2.30 11.67 10.18
C LEU A 34 -1.22 10.90 10.93
N ALA A 35 0.03 11.14 10.62
CA ALA A 35 1.16 10.49 11.29
C ALA A 35 1.22 10.85 12.80
N LYS A 36 0.93 12.11 13.14
CA LYS A 36 0.91 12.57 14.53
C LYS A 36 -0.21 11.92 15.35
N ASN A 37 -1.37 11.67 14.74
CA ASN A 37 -2.54 11.09 15.40
C ASN A 37 -2.64 9.57 15.24
N GLY A 38 -1.71 8.94 14.52
CA GLY A 38 -1.67 7.52 14.25
C GLY A 38 -0.29 6.93 14.50
N ILE A 39 0.11 6.00 13.62
CA ILE A 39 1.42 5.35 13.68
C ILE A 39 2.16 5.62 12.35
N ASN A 40 3.37 6.15 12.43
CA ASN A 40 4.28 6.30 11.29
C ASN A 40 5.32 5.18 11.30
N PHE A 41 5.20 4.22 10.38
CA PHE A 41 6.17 3.13 10.21
C PHE A 41 7.37 3.61 9.40
N THR A 42 8.43 4.02 10.06
CA THR A 42 9.63 4.59 9.40
C THR A 42 10.49 3.58 8.67
N ARG A 43 10.27 2.28 8.87
CA ARG A 43 11.01 1.18 8.25
C ARG A 43 10.07 0.14 7.61
N ALA A 44 8.99 0.59 6.98
CA ALA A 44 8.14 -0.27 6.17
C ALA A 44 8.71 -0.34 4.75
N TYR A 45 8.94 -1.56 4.26
CA TYR A 45 9.55 -1.80 2.96
C TYR A 45 8.60 -2.56 2.05
N ASN A 46 8.61 -2.20 0.78
CA ASN A 46 7.90 -2.90 -0.26
C ASN A 46 8.72 -4.08 -0.80
N GLN A 47 8.05 -5.08 -1.32
CA GLN A 47 8.69 -6.29 -1.85
C GLN A 47 9.21 -6.11 -3.29
N ASN A 48 8.88 -5.00 -3.94
CA ASN A 48 9.36 -4.67 -5.28
C ASN A 48 9.37 -3.15 -5.48
N THR A 49 10.30 -2.66 -6.27
CA THR A 49 10.43 -1.24 -6.60
C THR A 49 9.56 -0.79 -7.76
N VAL A 50 8.94 -1.75 -8.49
CA VAL A 50 8.06 -1.49 -9.64
C VAL A 50 6.60 -1.52 -9.20
N CYS A 51 5.79 -0.61 -9.72
CA CYS A 51 4.44 -0.32 -9.21
C CYS A 51 3.46 -1.51 -9.30
N MET A 52 3.30 -2.18 -10.43
CA MET A 52 2.36 -3.30 -10.54
C MET A 52 2.74 -4.50 -9.68
N PRO A 53 3.99 -4.99 -9.66
CA PRO A 53 4.42 -6.02 -8.73
C PRO A 53 4.19 -5.64 -7.26
N ALA A 54 4.54 -4.41 -6.89
CA ALA A 54 4.36 -3.90 -5.54
C ALA A 54 2.90 -3.86 -5.11
N ARG A 55 2.03 -3.32 -5.96
CA ARG A 55 0.58 -3.24 -5.69
C ARG A 55 -0.07 -4.61 -5.62
N SER A 56 0.35 -5.55 -6.49
CA SER A 56 -0.09 -6.94 -6.44
C SER A 56 0.28 -7.59 -5.11
N THR A 57 1.50 -7.36 -4.61
CA THR A 57 1.92 -7.81 -3.28
C THR A 57 1.05 -7.21 -2.17
N MET A 58 0.76 -5.91 -2.22
CA MET A 58 -0.08 -5.26 -1.20
C MET A 58 -1.51 -5.82 -1.18
N LEU A 59 -2.08 -6.11 -2.35
CA LEU A 59 -3.45 -6.62 -2.46
C LEU A 59 -3.58 -8.09 -2.11
N THR A 60 -2.58 -8.91 -2.45
CA THR A 60 -2.63 -10.37 -2.30
C THR A 60 -1.96 -10.87 -1.02
N GLY A 61 -1.06 -10.08 -0.43
CA GLY A 61 -0.20 -10.54 0.66
C GLY A 61 0.87 -11.57 0.23
N GLN A 62 1.09 -11.72 -1.08
CA GLN A 62 2.01 -12.70 -1.64
C GLN A 62 3.27 -12.03 -2.19
N TYR A 63 4.39 -12.76 -2.19
CA TYR A 63 5.60 -12.33 -2.87
C TYR A 63 5.44 -12.39 -4.41
N VAL A 64 6.23 -11.59 -5.11
CA VAL A 64 6.24 -11.50 -6.58
C VAL A 64 6.32 -12.88 -7.25
N ARG A 65 7.21 -13.75 -6.76
CA ARG A 65 7.36 -15.12 -7.30
C ARG A 65 6.10 -15.99 -7.15
N THR A 66 5.23 -15.66 -6.20
CA THR A 66 4.00 -16.41 -5.92
C THR A 66 2.85 -15.90 -6.77
N HIS A 67 2.61 -14.58 -6.80
CA HIS A 67 1.53 -14.02 -7.60
C HIS A 67 1.89 -13.83 -9.09
N GLY A 68 3.16 -13.96 -9.47
CA GLY A 68 3.61 -13.97 -10.85
C GLY A 68 3.69 -12.62 -11.56
N VAL A 69 3.27 -11.53 -10.95
CA VAL A 69 3.35 -10.18 -11.53
C VAL A 69 4.76 -9.62 -11.29
N PHE A 70 5.68 -9.92 -12.21
CA PHE A 70 7.09 -9.55 -12.06
C PHE A 70 7.46 -8.21 -12.74
N ALA A 71 6.56 -7.67 -13.58
CA ALA A 71 6.78 -6.41 -14.31
C ALA A 71 5.44 -5.70 -14.55
N ASN A 72 5.52 -4.42 -14.93
CA ASN A 72 4.35 -3.69 -15.41
C ASN A 72 3.83 -4.33 -16.71
N GLY A 73 2.51 -4.41 -16.85
CA GLY A 73 1.86 -5.06 -17.99
C GLY A 73 1.60 -6.55 -17.82
N VAL A 74 2.15 -7.19 -16.78
CA VAL A 74 1.81 -8.58 -16.43
C VAL A 74 0.55 -8.58 -15.57
N PRO A 75 -0.57 -9.18 -16.03
CA PRO A 75 -1.83 -9.17 -15.28
C PRO A 75 -1.75 -10.04 -14.02
N LEU A 76 -2.41 -9.60 -12.97
CA LEU A 76 -2.65 -10.45 -11.81
C LEU A 76 -3.68 -11.53 -12.19
N PRO A 77 -3.48 -12.82 -11.88
CA PRO A 77 -4.47 -13.86 -12.12
C PRO A 77 -5.83 -13.51 -11.51
N GLU A 78 -6.92 -13.79 -12.23
CA GLU A 78 -8.28 -13.45 -11.77
C GLU A 78 -8.68 -14.17 -10.48
N ASP A 79 -8.15 -15.37 -10.26
CA ASP A 79 -8.36 -16.19 -9.07
C ASP A 79 -7.40 -15.86 -7.92
N ALA A 80 -6.47 -14.92 -8.12
CA ALA A 80 -5.53 -14.54 -7.07
C ALA A 80 -6.27 -14.07 -5.81
N PRO A 81 -5.81 -14.49 -4.62
CA PRO A 81 -6.38 -14.02 -3.37
C PRO A 81 -6.21 -12.49 -3.29
N SER A 82 -7.21 -11.79 -2.77
CA SER A 82 -7.08 -10.36 -2.57
C SER A 82 -7.78 -9.90 -1.30
N LEU A 83 -7.19 -8.94 -0.62
CA LEU A 83 -7.75 -8.36 0.59
C LEU A 83 -9.20 -7.84 0.39
N PRO A 84 -9.52 -7.08 -0.68
CA PRO A 84 -10.89 -6.63 -0.89
C PRO A 84 -11.90 -7.77 -1.07
N ARG A 85 -11.54 -8.82 -1.82
CA ARG A 85 -12.38 -10.00 -1.99
C ARG A 85 -12.60 -10.71 -0.66
N PHE A 86 -11.54 -10.95 0.09
CA PHE A 86 -11.62 -11.57 1.41
C PHE A 86 -12.52 -10.79 2.37
N LEU A 87 -12.37 -9.47 2.43
CA LEU A 87 -13.19 -8.61 3.29
C LEU A 87 -14.67 -8.69 2.89
N LYS A 88 -14.96 -8.65 1.59
CA LYS A 88 -16.33 -8.77 1.07
C LYS A 88 -16.96 -10.12 1.43
N GLU A 89 -16.26 -11.21 1.17
CA GLU A 89 -16.81 -12.57 1.28
C GLU A 89 -16.84 -13.11 2.73
N LYS A 90 -15.86 -12.74 3.54
CA LYS A 90 -15.65 -13.32 4.88
C LYS A 90 -15.94 -12.37 6.03
N ALA A 91 -15.91 -11.06 5.80
CA ALA A 91 -16.07 -10.07 6.85
C ALA A 91 -17.26 -9.10 6.63
N GLY A 92 -18.02 -9.28 5.57
CA GLY A 92 -19.24 -8.51 5.30
C GLY A 92 -19.00 -7.04 4.96
N TYR A 93 -17.86 -6.71 4.34
CA TYR A 93 -17.55 -5.37 3.85
C TYR A 93 -18.14 -5.11 2.47
#